data_d4860a48ec5d252b128c7c5aa5fd38a1
#
_entry.id   d4860a48ec5d252b128c7c5aa5fd38a1
#
_cell.length_a   1.000
_cell.length_b   1.000
_cell.length_c   1.000
_cell.angle_alpha   90.00
_cell.angle_beta   90.00
_cell.angle_gamma   90.00
#
_symmetry.space_group_name_H-M   'P 1'
#
loop_
_entity.id
_entity.type
_entity.pdbx_description
1 polymer ?
#
loop_
_entity_poly.entity_id
_entity_poly.type
_entity_poly.pdbx_seq_one_letter_code
_entity_poly.pdbx_strand_id
1 'polypeptide(L)'
;MKVLYDHQAFTFQRFGGVSKCFCELISNMPADISTEIAVKESENVHLIESHLCPLIKMPKLNYSKWKKMFPFKGSGTIYRILMRLGLISTSETVNKHYAIQKLKEQDFDVFHPTFFDSYFLNYIGNKPWVITVHDMMPELFPDYFNQNDEQIRFKRKNLSKASAIVAVSEQTKKDIVRLLNIPAEKITVIYHGGPERETVNNPSIVDSPYILYVGTRNAYKNFPQTLKDFAAFHNKHSEVKMVCTGGGFTADERKMIEDLKVKDAVLHIPASGFEMKILYAHALAFVYPSLYEGFGMPILEAFAYGCPVLLNNKSCFPEIASDAGIYFESEPGKSNLPEMLDKIYSLSIEERNIIIERGFVRLRDFSWEKSAEKLASVYRNINTMLRR
;
A
#
# COMPACT_ATOMS: atom_id res chain seq x y z
N MET A 1 -16.39 -15.19 18.37
CA MET A 1 -16.68 -15.18 16.92
C MET A 1 -15.42 -15.52 16.17
N LYS A 2 -15.51 -16.37 15.12
CA LYS A 2 -14.35 -16.79 14.32
C LYS A 2 -14.37 -16.16 12.93
N VAL A 3 -13.27 -15.50 12.53
CA VAL A 3 -13.09 -14.89 11.22
C VAL A 3 -12.03 -15.67 10.42
N LEU A 4 -12.39 -16.09 9.22
CA LEU A 4 -11.49 -16.74 8.28
C LEU A 4 -10.99 -15.74 7.24
N TYR A 5 -9.68 -15.56 7.16
CA TYR A 5 -9.00 -14.84 6.09
C TYR A 5 -8.42 -15.81 5.06
N ASP A 6 -8.38 -15.40 3.80
CA ASP A 6 -7.79 -16.23 2.77
C ASP A 6 -6.30 -15.91 2.51
N HIS A 7 -5.76 -16.56 1.50
CA HIS A 7 -4.34 -16.56 1.21
C HIS A 7 -3.87 -15.44 0.27
N GLN A 8 -4.77 -14.75 -0.42
CA GLN A 8 -4.44 -14.01 -1.65
C GLN A 8 -3.32 -12.98 -1.43
N ALA A 9 -3.46 -12.02 -0.51
CA ALA A 9 -2.44 -10.99 -0.24
C ALA A 9 -1.10 -11.60 0.19
N PHE A 10 -1.14 -12.67 0.95
CA PHE A 10 0.05 -13.35 1.49
C PHE A 10 0.75 -14.27 0.48
N THR A 11 0.07 -14.57 -0.63
CA THR A 11 0.61 -15.36 -1.73
C THR A 11 1.15 -14.48 -2.86
N PHE A 12 0.44 -13.39 -3.18
CA PHE A 12 0.78 -12.54 -4.33
C PHE A 12 1.83 -11.48 -4.01
N GLN A 13 2.00 -11.13 -2.74
CA GLN A 13 2.93 -10.10 -2.30
C GLN A 13 4.02 -10.70 -1.40
N ARG A 14 5.28 -10.54 -1.81
CA ARG A 14 6.41 -10.79 -0.90
C ARG A 14 6.58 -9.64 0.10
N PHE A 15 6.47 -8.40 -0.39
CA PHE A 15 6.35 -7.16 0.35
C PHE A 15 5.15 -6.41 -0.20
N GLY A 16 4.27 -5.89 0.65
CA GLY A 16 3.14 -5.12 0.13
C GLY A 16 2.30 -4.48 1.22
N GLY A 17 1.76 -3.30 0.92
CA GLY A 17 0.92 -2.56 1.85
C GLY A 17 -0.35 -3.31 2.24
N VAL A 18 -0.94 -4.09 1.32
CA VAL A 18 -2.16 -4.86 1.59
C VAL A 18 -1.88 -5.97 2.61
N SER A 19 -0.82 -6.76 2.40
CA SER A 19 -0.47 -7.83 3.35
C SER A 19 -0.06 -7.27 4.71
N LYS A 20 0.68 -6.14 4.76
CA LYS A 20 0.99 -5.42 6.01
C LYS A 20 -0.28 -5.01 6.73
N CYS A 21 -1.22 -4.38 6.03
CA CYS A 21 -2.50 -3.95 6.59
C CYS A 21 -3.27 -5.12 7.25
N PHE A 22 -3.39 -6.27 6.57
CA PHE A 22 -4.06 -7.42 7.16
C PHE A 22 -3.30 -8.00 8.35
N CYS A 23 -1.97 -8.08 8.32
CA CYS A 23 -1.19 -8.51 9.49
C CYS A 23 -1.46 -7.61 10.70
N GLU A 24 -1.39 -6.29 10.52
CA GLU A 24 -1.64 -5.33 11.58
C GLU A 24 -3.08 -5.40 12.13
N LEU A 25 -4.08 -5.45 11.26
CA LEU A 25 -5.48 -5.58 11.69
C LEU A 25 -5.73 -6.88 12.45
N ILE A 26 -5.16 -8.00 12.00
CA ILE A 26 -5.33 -9.31 12.64
C ILE A 26 -4.60 -9.35 13.99
N SER A 27 -3.38 -8.78 14.07
CA SER A 27 -2.61 -8.73 15.32
C SER A 27 -3.28 -7.88 16.41
N ASN A 28 -4.05 -6.87 16.01
CA ASN A 28 -4.75 -5.96 16.92
C ASN A 28 -6.24 -6.31 17.09
N MET A 29 -6.68 -7.50 16.63
CA MET A 29 -8.08 -7.89 16.74
C MET A 29 -8.49 -8.09 18.21
N PRO A 30 -9.67 -7.62 18.63
CA PRO A 30 -10.16 -7.84 20.01
C PRO A 30 -10.24 -9.32 20.39
N ALA A 31 -10.01 -9.64 21.66
CA ALA A 31 -9.89 -11.02 22.17
C ALA A 31 -11.16 -11.88 22.01
N ASP A 32 -12.33 -11.26 21.82
CA ASP A 32 -13.59 -11.96 21.55
C ASP A 32 -13.74 -12.45 20.11
N ILE A 33 -12.77 -12.08 19.23
CA ILE A 33 -12.70 -12.50 17.83
C ILE A 33 -11.46 -13.35 17.62
N SER A 34 -11.66 -14.63 17.37
CA SER A 34 -10.57 -15.50 16.91
C SER A 34 -10.39 -15.39 15.40
N THR A 35 -9.16 -15.44 14.95
CA THR A 35 -8.81 -15.31 13.53
C THR A 35 -8.08 -16.53 13.03
N GLU A 36 -8.35 -16.94 11.80
CA GLU A 36 -7.61 -17.98 11.09
C GLU A 36 -7.22 -17.49 9.70
N ILE A 37 -5.98 -17.69 9.29
CA ILE A 37 -5.50 -17.35 7.95
C ILE A 37 -5.26 -18.65 7.17
N ALA A 38 -5.97 -18.82 6.07
CA ALA A 38 -5.92 -20.02 5.25
C ALA A 38 -4.68 -20.07 4.34
N VAL A 39 -3.48 -20.08 4.94
CA VAL A 39 -2.18 -20.12 4.26
C VAL A 39 -1.35 -21.30 4.76
N LYS A 40 -0.76 -22.08 3.85
CA LYS A 40 0.21 -23.15 4.15
C LYS A 40 1.64 -22.78 3.78
N GLU A 41 1.81 -22.03 2.70
CA GLU A 41 3.13 -21.65 2.18
C GLU A 41 3.14 -20.15 1.84
N SER A 42 4.16 -19.42 2.29
CA SER A 42 4.33 -18.01 1.91
C SER A 42 5.79 -17.57 2.05
N GLU A 43 6.16 -16.59 1.22
CA GLU A 43 7.39 -15.79 1.34
C GLU A 43 7.05 -14.35 1.77
N ASN A 44 5.82 -14.10 2.20
CA ASN A 44 5.39 -12.77 2.64
C ASN A 44 6.08 -12.40 3.96
N VAL A 45 6.86 -11.35 3.94
CA VAL A 45 7.69 -10.92 5.07
C VAL A 45 6.82 -10.52 6.26
N HIS A 46 5.75 -9.74 6.03
CA HIS A 46 4.88 -9.27 7.12
C HIS A 46 4.16 -10.43 7.82
N LEU A 47 3.72 -11.44 7.07
CA LEU A 47 3.09 -12.62 7.65
C LEU A 47 4.08 -13.46 8.47
N ILE A 48 5.34 -13.57 8.02
CA ILE A 48 6.39 -14.30 8.74
C ILE A 48 6.76 -13.56 10.02
N GLU A 49 6.98 -12.26 9.95
CA GLU A 49 7.37 -11.42 11.09
C GLU A 49 6.26 -11.27 12.14
N SER A 50 4.99 -11.28 11.72
CA SER A 50 3.85 -11.18 12.64
C SER A 50 3.58 -12.46 13.45
N HIS A 51 4.17 -13.59 13.09
CA HIS A 51 3.94 -14.91 13.70
C HIS A 51 2.46 -15.36 13.72
N LEU A 52 1.58 -14.73 12.94
CA LEU A 52 0.15 -15.08 12.86
C LEU A 52 -0.11 -16.48 12.28
N CYS A 53 0.84 -17.02 11.55
CA CYS A 53 0.80 -18.39 10.99
C CYS A 53 2.05 -19.19 11.39
N PRO A 54 2.15 -19.69 12.63
CA PRO A 54 3.37 -20.32 13.13
C PRO A 54 3.78 -21.60 12.39
N LEU A 55 2.84 -22.25 11.68
CA LEU A 55 3.09 -23.47 10.90
C LEU A 55 3.34 -23.21 9.40
N ILE A 56 3.51 -21.93 9.02
CA ILE A 56 3.74 -21.55 7.63
C ILE A 56 5.05 -22.13 7.10
N LYS A 57 5.02 -22.63 5.87
CA LYS A 57 6.19 -23.21 5.22
C LYS A 57 6.71 -22.28 4.13
N MET A 58 8.02 -22.29 3.93
CA MET A 58 8.61 -21.65 2.76
C MET A 58 8.31 -22.47 1.50
N PRO A 59 7.92 -21.84 0.39
CA PRO A 59 7.66 -22.53 -0.87
C PRO A 59 8.86 -23.38 -1.31
N LYS A 60 8.61 -24.62 -1.67
CA LYS A 60 9.65 -25.53 -2.19
C LYS A 60 10.18 -25.00 -3.53
N LEU A 61 9.29 -24.57 -4.42
CA LEU A 61 9.61 -24.08 -5.74
C LEU A 61 8.74 -22.86 -6.08
N ASN A 62 9.38 -21.77 -6.50
CA ASN A 62 8.73 -20.62 -7.10
C ASN A 62 9.40 -20.27 -8.43
N TYR A 63 8.84 -19.31 -9.17
CA TYR A 63 9.37 -18.91 -10.48
C TYR A 63 10.81 -18.41 -10.42
N SER A 64 11.18 -17.69 -9.37
CA SER A 64 12.55 -17.19 -9.17
C SER A 64 13.54 -18.33 -8.93
N LYS A 65 13.18 -19.29 -8.07
CA LYS A 65 13.99 -20.51 -7.83
C LYS A 65 14.10 -21.36 -9.10
N TRP A 66 12.98 -21.53 -9.84
CA TRP A 66 12.97 -22.20 -11.14
C TRP A 66 13.94 -21.57 -12.11
N LYS A 67 13.89 -20.23 -12.31
CA LYS A 67 14.81 -19.54 -13.21
C LYS A 67 16.27 -19.66 -12.82
N LYS A 68 16.57 -19.70 -11.51
CA LYS A 68 17.93 -19.93 -11.01
C LYS A 68 18.41 -21.36 -11.29
N MET A 69 17.53 -22.36 -11.15
CA MET A 69 17.84 -23.76 -11.43
C MET A 69 17.95 -24.05 -12.93
N PHE A 70 17.17 -23.36 -13.75
CA PHE A 70 17.07 -23.56 -15.20
C PHE A 70 17.27 -22.22 -15.96
N PRO A 71 18.51 -21.69 -16.04
CA PRO A 71 18.79 -20.36 -16.55
C PRO A 71 18.90 -20.31 -18.08
N PHE A 72 18.01 -20.96 -18.81
CA PHE A 72 18.01 -20.98 -20.29
C PHE A 72 16.81 -20.22 -20.89
N LYS A 73 16.94 -19.75 -22.14
CA LYS A 73 15.87 -19.07 -22.87
C LYS A 73 14.69 -20.01 -23.09
N GLY A 74 13.49 -19.63 -22.63
CA GLY A 74 12.28 -20.47 -22.69
C GLY A 74 11.94 -21.22 -21.40
N SER A 75 12.82 -21.24 -20.40
CA SER A 75 12.55 -21.93 -19.12
C SER A 75 11.27 -21.46 -18.42
N GLY A 76 10.94 -20.16 -18.56
CA GLY A 76 9.69 -19.61 -18.01
C GLY A 76 8.43 -20.09 -18.76
N THR A 77 8.55 -20.42 -20.04
CA THR A 77 7.44 -21.04 -20.80
C THR A 77 7.21 -22.46 -20.33
N ILE A 78 8.30 -23.21 -20.17
CA ILE A 78 8.23 -24.60 -19.63
C ILE A 78 7.63 -24.62 -18.23
N TYR A 79 8.06 -23.72 -17.35
CA TYR A 79 7.48 -23.57 -16.02
C TYR A 79 5.94 -23.39 -16.08
N ARG A 80 5.45 -22.47 -16.94
CA ARG A 80 4.01 -22.22 -17.13
C ARG A 80 3.27 -23.43 -17.68
N ILE A 81 3.86 -24.18 -18.61
CA ILE A 81 3.26 -25.40 -19.16
C ILE A 81 3.16 -26.47 -18.05
N LEU A 82 4.24 -26.73 -17.32
CA LEU A 82 4.27 -27.70 -16.23
C LEU A 82 3.25 -27.35 -15.12
N MET A 83 3.11 -26.07 -14.80
CA MET A 83 2.04 -25.58 -13.91
C MET A 83 0.64 -25.91 -14.44
N ARG A 84 0.38 -25.60 -15.73
CA ARG A 84 -0.92 -25.87 -16.36
C ARG A 84 -1.27 -27.37 -16.38
N LEU A 85 -0.26 -28.22 -16.51
CA LEU A 85 -0.40 -29.66 -16.46
C LEU A 85 -0.48 -30.23 -15.03
N GLY A 86 -0.39 -29.38 -13.99
CA GLY A 86 -0.40 -29.80 -12.59
C GLY A 86 0.86 -30.57 -12.15
N LEU A 87 1.92 -30.58 -12.96
CA LEU A 87 3.19 -31.27 -12.66
C LEU A 87 4.07 -30.47 -11.69
N ILE A 88 3.81 -29.19 -11.55
CA ILE A 88 4.45 -28.31 -10.55
C ILE A 88 3.35 -27.64 -9.74
N SER A 89 3.41 -27.81 -8.43
CA SER A 89 2.55 -27.10 -7.48
C SER A 89 3.19 -25.77 -7.07
N THR A 90 2.45 -24.68 -7.16
CA THR A 90 2.86 -23.37 -6.67
C THR A 90 2.22 -23.07 -5.32
N SER A 91 2.79 -22.13 -4.56
CA SER A 91 2.17 -21.66 -3.32
C SER A 91 0.75 -21.19 -3.53
N GLU A 92 0.45 -20.57 -4.69
CA GLU A 92 -0.91 -20.16 -5.04
C GLU A 92 -1.85 -21.36 -5.11
N THR A 93 -1.47 -22.43 -5.83
CA THR A 93 -2.26 -23.65 -5.93
C THR A 93 -2.45 -24.33 -4.58
N VAL A 94 -1.36 -24.47 -3.79
CA VAL A 94 -1.39 -25.08 -2.45
C VAL A 94 -2.31 -24.30 -1.52
N ASN A 95 -2.13 -22.98 -1.46
CA ASN A 95 -2.90 -22.11 -0.57
C ASN A 95 -4.37 -22.01 -1.01
N LYS A 96 -4.64 -21.92 -2.31
CA LYS A 96 -6.02 -21.89 -2.84
C LYS A 96 -6.77 -23.18 -2.48
N HIS A 97 -6.15 -24.34 -2.65
CA HIS A 97 -6.75 -25.61 -2.22
C HIS A 97 -7.01 -25.65 -0.72
N TYR A 98 -6.07 -25.17 0.09
CA TYR A 98 -6.25 -25.11 1.54
C TYR A 98 -7.36 -24.15 1.96
N ALA A 99 -7.43 -22.98 1.34
CA ALA A 99 -8.52 -22.03 1.58
C ALA A 99 -9.89 -22.62 1.19
N ILE A 100 -9.97 -23.32 0.06
CA ILE A 100 -11.19 -24.05 -0.35
C ILE A 100 -11.56 -25.14 0.66
N GLN A 101 -10.58 -25.87 1.19
CA GLN A 101 -10.83 -26.86 2.25
C GLN A 101 -11.44 -26.17 3.48
N LYS A 102 -10.85 -25.08 3.96
CA LYS A 102 -11.35 -24.31 5.11
C LYS A 102 -12.76 -23.75 4.88
N LEU A 103 -13.03 -23.25 3.68
CA LEU A 103 -14.35 -22.80 3.29
C LEU A 103 -15.38 -23.94 3.33
N LYS A 104 -15.04 -25.14 2.89
CA LYS A 104 -15.92 -26.32 2.95
C LYS A 104 -16.16 -26.85 4.36
N GLU A 105 -15.19 -26.70 5.26
CA GLU A 105 -15.33 -27.05 6.68
C GLU A 105 -16.39 -26.19 7.38
N GLN A 106 -16.70 -24.99 6.86
CA GLN A 106 -17.69 -24.04 7.38
C GLN A 106 -17.48 -23.67 8.87
N ASP A 107 -16.28 -23.92 9.41
CA ASP A 107 -15.90 -23.62 10.80
C ASP A 107 -15.41 -22.17 10.95
N PHE A 108 -16.27 -21.22 10.59
CA PHE A 108 -16.07 -19.78 10.77
C PHE A 108 -17.41 -19.08 10.77
N ASP A 109 -17.47 -17.89 11.38
CA ASP A 109 -18.68 -17.05 11.40
C ASP A 109 -18.68 -16.05 10.22
N VAL A 110 -17.51 -15.46 9.91
CA VAL A 110 -17.33 -14.44 8.86
C VAL A 110 -16.13 -14.79 8.02
N PHE A 111 -16.21 -14.57 6.72
CA PHE A 111 -15.07 -14.68 5.79
C PHE A 111 -14.62 -13.30 5.33
N HIS A 112 -13.30 -13.10 5.22
CA HIS A 112 -12.71 -11.88 4.69
C HIS A 112 -11.62 -12.20 3.66
N PRO A 113 -11.94 -12.19 2.35
CA PRO A 113 -10.93 -12.36 1.31
C PRO A 113 -9.94 -11.19 1.36
N THR A 114 -8.66 -11.52 1.27
CA THR A 114 -7.58 -10.52 1.37
C THR A 114 -7.24 -9.86 0.03
N PHE A 115 -7.89 -10.29 -1.07
CA PHE A 115 -7.82 -9.70 -2.40
C PHE A 115 -9.08 -10.03 -3.22
N PHE A 116 -9.05 -9.89 -4.57
CA PHE A 116 -10.26 -9.88 -5.39
C PHE A 116 -10.57 -11.17 -6.18
N ASP A 117 -9.70 -12.23 -6.21
CA ASP A 117 -10.08 -13.49 -6.87
C ASP A 117 -11.35 -14.06 -6.22
N SER A 118 -12.36 -14.29 -7.06
CA SER A 118 -13.72 -14.70 -6.62
C SER A 118 -13.88 -16.20 -6.39
N TYR A 119 -12.79 -17.00 -6.34
CA TYR A 119 -12.85 -18.46 -6.21
C TYR A 119 -13.73 -18.95 -5.05
N PHE A 120 -13.72 -18.19 -3.96
CA PHE A 120 -14.43 -18.51 -2.72
C PHE A 120 -15.95 -18.50 -2.86
N LEU A 121 -16.50 -17.76 -3.81
CA LEU A 121 -17.95 -17.65 -4.02
C LEU A 121 -18.65 -18.98 -4.29
N ASN A 122 -17.91 -19.99 -4.78
CA ASN A 122 -18.43 -21.33 -5.03
C ASN A 122 -18.46 -22.22 -3.77
N TYR A 123 -17.84 -21.77 -2.66
CA TYR A 123 -17.62 -22.59 -1.46
C TYR A 123 -18.07 -21.92 -0.17
N ILE A 124 -18.37 -20.62 -0.19
CA ILE A 124 -18.71 -19.85 1.01
C ILE A 124 -20.10 -20.19 1.58
N GLY A 125 -20.98 -20.77 0.76
CA GLY A 125 -22.37 -21.05 1.16
C GLY A 125 -23.11 -19.78 1.53
N ASN A 126 -23.82 -19.81 2.67
CA ASN A 126 -24.58 -18.68 3.20
C ASN A 126 -23.84 -17.85 4.26
N LYS A 127 -22.54 -18.11 4.44
CA LYS A 127 -21.75 -17.35 5.43
C LYS A 127 -21.55 -15.90 4.97
N PRO A 128 -21.68 -14.92 5.91
CA PRO A 128 -21.42 -13.53 5.59
C PRO A 128 -19.94 -13.30 5.30
N TRP A 129 -19.64 -12.30 4.48
CA TRP A 129 -18.29 -11.95 4.19
C TRP A 129 -18.11 -10.45 3.94
N VAL A 130 -16.94 -9.98 4.28
CA VAL A 130 -16.50 -8.58 4.16
C VAL A 130 -15.43 -8.51 3.11
N ILE A 131 -15.31 -7.41 2.40
CA ILE A 131 -14.19 -7.15 1.51
C ILE A 131 -13.61 -5.76 1.76
N THR A 132 -12.28 -5.66 1.79
CA THR A 132 -11.58 -4.38 1.88
C THR A 132 -11.16 -3.89 0.50
N VAL A 133 -11.44 -2.62 0.22
CA VAL A 133 -11.01 -1.90 -0.99
C VAL A 133 -9.92 -0.92 -0.62
N HIS A 134 -8.72 -1.18 -1.12
CA HIS A 134 -7.54 -0.34 -0.84
C HIS A 134 -7.43 0.86 -1.78
N ASP A 135 -7.97 0.76 -3.01
CA ASP A 135 -8.04 1.84 -3.99
C ASP A 135 -9.05 1.53 -5.10
N MET A 136 -9.34 2.53 -5.92
CA MET A 136 -10.10 2.42 -7.16
C MET A 136 -9.27 2.85 -8.38
N MET A 137 -7.96 2.66 -8.29
CA MET A 137 -6.98 3.14 -9.26
C MET A 137 -7.18 2.56 -10.66
N PRO A 138 -7.39 1.24 -10.85
CA PRO A 138 -7.61 0.68 -12.18
C PRO A 138 -8.86 1.21 -12.88
N GLU A 139 -9.89 1.53 -12.10
CA GLU A 139 -11.14 2.08 -12.61
C GLU A 139 -11.05 3.58 -12.94
N LEU A 140 -10.18 4.31 -12.24
CA LEU A 140 -9.97 5.76 -12.44
C LEU A 140 -8.97 6.07 -13.55
N PHE A 141 -8.01 5.19 -13.76
CA PHE A 141 -6.92 5.37 -14.72
C PHE A 141 -6.85 4.21 -15.71
N PRO A 142 -7.91 3.98 -16.52
CA PRO A 142 -8.00 2.81 -17.40
C PRO A 142 -6.83 2.70 -18.39
N ASP A 143 -6.22 3.83 -18.79
CA ASP A 143 -5.10 3.85 -19.73
C ASP A 143 -3.80 3.26 -19.13
N TYR A 144 -3.70 3.20 -17.81
CA TYR A 144 -2.53 2.65 -17.13
C TYR A 144 -2.67 1.20 -16.70
N PHE A 145 -3.88 0.63 -16.83
CA PHE A 145 -4.18 -0.72 -16.38
C PHE A 145 -4.84 -1.53 -17.50
N ASN A 146 -4.47 -2.80 -17.60
CA ASN A 146 -5.15 -3.71 -18.51
C ASN A 146 -6.59 -3.95 -18.05
N GLN A 147 -7.56 -3.34 -18.73
CA GLN A 147 -8.98 -3.45 -18.39
C GLN A 147 -9.56 -4.87 -18.55
N ASN A 148 -8.82 -5.78 -19.22
CA ASN A 148 -9.13 -7.21 -19.28
C ASN A 148 -8.56 -7.99 -18.10
N ASP A 149 -7.91 -7.34 -17.14
CA ASP A 149 -7.42 -8.00 -15.92
C ASP A 149 -8.61 -8.55 -15.13
N GLU A 150 -8.53 -9.84 -14.80
CA GLU A 150 -9.57 -10.54 -14.04
C GLU A 150 -9.79 -9.92 -12.66
N GLN A 151 -8.77 -9.36 -12.05
CA GLN A 151 -8.89 -8.71 -10.73
C GLN A 151 -9.85 -7.52 -10.77
N ILE A 152 -9.86 -6.72 -11.83
CA ILE A 152 -10.80 -5.60 -12.00
C ILE A 152 -12.25 -6.12 -12.10
N ARG A 153 -12.47 -7.16 -12.90
CA ARG A 153 -13.80 -7.80 -13.05
C ARG A 153 -14.26 -8.46 -11.75
N PHE A 154 -13.34 -9.13 -11.05
CA PHE A 154 -13.63 -9.78 -9.77
C PHE A 154 -13.93 -8.76 -8.67
N LYS A 155 -13.22 -7.63 -8.62
CA LYS A 155 -13.50 -6.55 -7.68
C LYS A 155 -14.96 -6.10 -7.80
N ARG A 156 -15.41 -5.71 -8.99
CA ARG A 156 -16.80 -5.28 -9.23
C ARG A 156 -17.82 -6.35 -8.82
N LYS A 157 -17.60 -7.62 -9.22
CA LYS A 157 -18.46 -8.75 -8.87
C LYS A 157 -18.51 -8.97 -7.35
N ASN A 158 -17.37 -8.91 -6.68
CA ASN A 158 -17.30 -9.14 -5.25
C ASN A 158 -18.00 -8.02 -4.48
N LEU A 159 -17.72 -6.76 -4.80
CA LEU A 159 -18.31 -5.61 -4.13
C LEU A 159 -19.85 -5.61 -4.19
N SER A 160 -20.44 -6.05 -5.32
CA SER A 160 -21.90 -6.15 -5.43
C SER A 160 -22.51 -7.19 -4.48
N LYS A 161 -21.76 -8.29 -4.18
CA LYS A 161 -22.24 -9.46 -3.42
C LYS A 161 -21.83 -9.47 -1.96
N ALA A 162 -20.82 -8.71 -1.56
CA ALA A 162 -20.32 -8.67 -0.19
C ALA A 162 -21.42 -8.29 0.81
N SER A 163 -21.39 -8.84 2.02
CA SER A 163 -22.30 -8.48 3.12
C SER A 163 -22.01 -7.07 3.62
N ALA A 164 -20.72 -6.70 3.69
CA ALA A 164 -20.26 -5.35 3.96
C ALA A 164 -18.95 -5.07 3.22
N ILE A 165 -18.67 -3.80 2.99
CA ILE A 165 -17.45 -3.32 2.31
C ILE A 165 -16.71 -2.40 3.29
N VAL A 166 -15.39 -2.58 3.36
CA VAL A 166 -14.49 -1.67 4.05
C VAL A 166 -13.76 -0.84 3.00
N ALA A 167 -13.82 0.47 3.10
CA ALA A 167 -13.01 1.40 2.33
C ALA A 167 -11.92 2.00 3.24
N VAL A 168 -10.70 2.15 2.72
CA VAL A 168 -9.57 2.62 3.53
C VAL A 168 -9.55 4.15 3.71
N SER A 169 -10.41 4.88 3.00
CA SER A 169 -10.60 6.33 3.11
C SER A 169 -12.00 6.74 2.66
N GLU A 170 -12.43 7.94 3.05
CA GLU A 170 -13.66 8.55 2.52
C GLU A 170 -13.57 8.76 1.01
N GLN A 171 -12.37 9.09 0.50
CA GLN A 171 -12.15 9.20 -0.93
C GLN A 171 -12.42 7.85 -1.64
N THR A 172 -11.86 6.74 -1.13
CA THR A 172 -12.12 5.40 -1.69
C THR A 172 -13.61 5.05 -1.61
N LYS A 173 -14.30 5.38 -0.51
CA LYS A 173 -15.75 5.20 -0.39
C LYS A 173 -16.51 5.99 -1.45
N LYS A 174 -16.20 7.27 -1.63
CA LYS A 174 -16.83 8.12 -2.66
C LYS A 174 -16.64 7.53 -4.06
N ASP A 175 -15.43 7.01 -4.35
CA ASP A 175 -15.14 6.41 -5.65
C ASP A 175 -15.90 5.09 -5.87
N ILE A 176 -16.02 4.23 -4.86
CA ILE A 176 -16.84 3.01 -4.94
C ILE A 176 -18.29 3.35 -5.26
N VAL A 177 -18.88 4.30 -4.52
CA VAL A 177 -20.26 4.74 -4.74
C VAL A 177 -20.43 5.29 -6.15
N ARG A 178 -19.55 6.21 -6.57
CA ARG A 178 -19.63 6.89 -7.86
C ARG A 178 -19.42 5.95 -9.06
N LEU A 179 -18.41 5.04 -8.98
CA LEU A 179 -18.00 4.21 -10.11
C LEU A 179 -18.80 2.91 -10.23
N LEU A 180 -19.26 2.37 -9.10
CA LEU A 180 -19.91 1.07 -9.08
C LEU A 180 -21.38 1.13 -8.66
N ASN A 181 -21.90 2.31 -8.33
CA ASN A 181 -23.27 2.53 -7.87
C ASN A 181 -23.67 1.64 -6.66
N ILE A 182 -22.71 1.46 -5.74
CA ILE A 182 -22.93 0.68 -4.50
C ILE A 182 -23.46 1.63 -3.43
N PRO A 183 -24.53 1.23 -2.70
CA PRO A 183 -25.09 2.05 -1.62
C PRO A 183 -24.06 2.40 -0.55
N ALA A 184 -24.02 3.68 -0.15
CA ALA A 184 -23.01 4.19 0.79
C ALA A 184 -23.10 3.56 2.18
N GLU A 185 -24.31 3.13 2.60
CA GLU A 185 -24.58 2.44 3.86
C GLU A 185 -23.95 1.05 3.95
N LYS A 186 -23.65 0.43 2.82
CA LYS A 186 -22.91 -0.84 2.73
C LYS A 186 -21.41 -0.69 2.98
N ILE A 187 -20.90 0.56 2.98
CA ILE A 187 -19.47 0.85 2.99
C ILE A 187 -19.10 1.55 4.30
N THR A 188 -18.25 0.90 5.09
CA THR A 188 -17.65 1.47 6.31
C THR A 188 -16.23 1.94 6.01
N VAL A 189 -15.91 3.18 6.41
CA VAL A 189 -14.52 3.69 6.29
C VAL A 189 -13.72 3.28 7.52
N ILE A 190 -12.61 2.60 7.27
CA ILE A 190 -11.66 2.17 8.29
C ILE A 190 -10.26 2.58 7.83
N TYR A 191 -9.72 3.62 8.44
CA TYR A 191 -8.37 4.09 8.16
C TYR A 191 -7.32 3.05 8.59
N HIS A 192 -6.17 3.06 7.94
CA HIS A 192 -5.00 2.33 8.40
C HIS A 192 -4.43 2.98 9.66
N GLY A 193 -3.78 2.20 10.51
CA GLY A 193 -2.92 2.72 11.56
C GLY A 193 -1.58 3.17 10.99
N GLY A 194 -0.92 4.09 11.71
CA GLY A 194 0.45 4.51 11.44
C GLY A 194 1.45 3.77 12.32
N PRO A 195 2.76 3.91 12.05
CA PRO A 195 3.79 3.51 12.99
C PRO A 195 3.78 4.43 14.21
N GLU A 196 4.33 3.95 15.31
CA GLU A 196 4.54 4.80 16.49
C GLU A 196 5.57 5.91 16.19
N ARG A 197 5.43 7.04 16.90
CA ARG A 197 6.43 8.11 16.88
C ARG A 197 7.77 7.57 17.36
N GLU A 198 8.81 7.78 16.60
CA GLU A 198 10.16 7.35 16.94
C GLU A 198 11.17 8.47 16.69
N THR A 199 12.05 8.72 17.65
CA THR A 199 13.16 9.65 17.48
C THR A 199 14.35 8.91 16.87
N VAL A 200 14.80 9.35 15.71
CA VAL A 200 15.95 8.77 15.02
C VAL A 200 17.19 9.58 15.36
N ASN A 201 18.09 8.98 16.14
CA ASN A 201 19.34 9.64 16.59
C ASN A 201 20.55 9.36 15.68
N ASN A 202 20.36 8.53 14.64
CA ASN A 202 21.42 8.20 13.71
C ASN A 202 21.72 9.36 12.77
N PRO A 203 22.99 9.56 12.36
CA PRO A 203 23.34 10.59 11.39
C PRO A 203 22.68 10.33 10.03
N SER A 204 22.52 11.39 9.25
CA SER A 204 22.06 11.27 7.87
C SER A 204 22.99 10.37 7.07
N ILE A 205 22.42 9.55 6.18
CA ILE A 205 23.15 8.75 5.20
C ILE A 205 23.35 9.50 3.88
N VAL A 206 22.94 10.76 3.82
CA VAL A 206 23.13 11.69 2.71
C VAL A 206 23.79 12.96 3.25
N ASP A 207 24.92 13.33 2.68
CA ASP A 207 25.76 14.46 3.17
C ASP A 207 25.21 15.84 2.80
N SER A 208 24.20 15.91 1.94
CA SER A 208 23.60 17.18 1.48
C SER A 208 22.15 17.28 1.97
N PRO A 209 21.60 18.50 2.08
CA PRO A 209 20.15 18.66 2.22
C PRO A 209 19.40 17.97 1.07
N TYR A 210 18.25 17.35 1.35
CA TYR A 210 17.52 16.63 0.31
C TYR A 210 16.02 16.63 0.53
N ILE A 211 15.27 16.51 -0.58
CA ILE A 211 13.89 16.10 -0.58
C ILE A 211 13.80 14.60 -0.83
N LEU A 212 12.79 13.95 -0.23
CA LEU A 212 12.62 12.49 -0.30
C LEU A 212 11.43 12.13 -1.19
N TYR A 213 11.62 11.21 -2.12
CA TYR A 213 10.57 10.55 -2.92
C TYR A 213 10.56 9.07 -2.61
N VAL A 214 9.42 8.51 -2.21
CA VAL A 214 9.29 7.12 -1.74
C VAL A 214 8.39 6.31 -2.66
N GLY A 215 8.87 5.15 -3.10
CA GLY A 215 8.08 4.13 -3.77
C GLY A 215 8.31 3.99 -5.27
N THR A 216 7.35 3.37 -5.95
CA THR A 216 7.39 3.18 -7.41
C THR A 216 7.17 4.51 -8.13
N ARG A 217 7.59 4.58 -9.40
CA ARG A 217 7.51 5.79 -10.23
C ARG A 217 6.58 5.60 -11.42
N ASN A 218 5.55 4.76 -11.27
CA ASN A 218 4.52 4.55 -12.28
C ASN A 218 3.82 5.87 -12.66
N ALA A 219 3.16 5.92 -13.81
CA ALA A 219 2.63 7.13 -14.41
C ALA A 219 1.75 7.98 -13.47
N TYR A 220 0.83 7.37 -12.73
CA TYR A 220 -0.03 8.09 -11.76
C TYR A 220 0.73 8.59 -10.51
N LYS A 221 1.97 8.12 -10.28
CA LYS A 221 2.86 8.66 -9.22
C LYS A 221 3.51 9.98 -9.61
N ASN A 222 3.27 10.46 -10.83
CA ASN A 222 3.64 11.78 -11.34
C ASN A 222 5.13 12.12 -11.25
N PHE A 223 6.00 11.10 -11.29
CA PHE A 223 7.44 11.26 -11.18
C PHE A 223 8.04 12.14 -12.29
N PRO A 224 7.65 12.02 -13.59
CA PRO A 224 8.19 12.86 -14.65
C PRO A 224 7.96 14.36 -14.42
N GLN A 225 6.79 14.76 -13.92
CA GLN A 225 6.52 16.17 -13.60
C GLN A 225 7.33 16.61 -12.37
N THR A 226 7.37 15.77 -11.34
CA THR A 226 8.16 16.04 -10.12
C THR A 226 9.64 16.24 -10.43
N LEU A 227 10.18 15.48 -11.38
CA LEU A 227 11.59 15.62 -11.78
C LEU A 227 11.85 16.94 -12.49
N LYS A 228 10.93 17.43 -13.34
CA LYS A 228 11.01 18.76 -13.98
C LYS A 228 10.93 19.87 -12.93
N ASP A 229 10.01 19.74 -11.98
CA ASP A 229 9.81 20.70 -10.89
C ASP A 229 11.05 20.77 -9.99
N PHE A 230 11.62 19.61 -9.66
CA PHE A 230 12.87 19.54 -8.91
C PHE A 230 14.03 20.18 -9.67
N ALA A 231 14.16 19.96 -10.98
CA ALA A 231 15.19 20.59 -11.80
C ALA A 231 15.07 22.13 -11.78
N ALA A 232 13.85 22.66 -11.86
CA ALA A 232 13.60 24.10 -11.76
C ALA A 232 14.00 24.65 -10.37
N PHE A 233 13.68 23.95 -9.30
CA PHE A 233 14.08 24.28 -7.94
C PHE A 233 15.62 24.16 -7.75
N HIS A 234 16.23 23.07 -8.20
CA HIS A 234 17.67 22.81 -8.06
C HIS A 234 18.53 23.87 -8.78
N ASN A 235 18.06 24.48 -9.86
CA ASN A 235 18.77 25.58 -10.52
C ASN A 235 19.00 26.79 -9.60
N LYS A 236 18.16 26.96 -8.55
CA LYS A 236 18.31 28.02 -7.54
C LYS A 236 19.04 27.53 -6.28
N HIS A 237 18.91 26.24 -5.96
CA HIS A 237 19.40 25.60 -4.73
C HIS A 237 20.23 24.35 -5.11
N SER A 238 21.41 24.58 -5.71
CA SER A 238 22.24 23.52 -6.30
C SER A 238 22.81 22.53 -5.27
N GLU A 239 22.81 22.88 -4.00
CA GLU A 239 23.24 22.03 -2.89
C GLU A 239 22.17 20.98 -2.50
N VAL A 240 20.89 21.20 -2.85
CA VAL A 240 19.81 20.29 -2.46
C VAL A 240 19.74 19.11 -3.44
N LYS A 241 19.62 17.90 -2.90
CA LYS A 241 19.45 16.66 -3.66
C LYS A 241 18.00 16.18 -3.66
N MET A 242 17.65 15.31 -4.60
CA MET A 242 16.43 14.52 -4.58
C MET A 242 16.81 13.06 -4.36
N VAL A 243 16.38 12.50 -3.24
CA VAL A 243 16.60 11.09 -2.92
C VAL A 243 15.34 10.31 -3.30
N CYS A 244 15.52 9.31 -4.15
CA CYS A 244 14.46 8.39 -4.59
C CYS A 244 14.71 7.01 -4.02
N THR A 245 13.69 6.42 -3.39
CA THR A 245 13.74 5.02 -2.92
C THR A 245 12.91 4.11 -3.84
N GLY A 246 12.88 2.82 -3.52
CA GLY A 246 12.17 1.81 -4.31
C GLY A 246 13.03 1.19 -5.38
N GLY A 247 12.44 0.81 -6.51
CA GLY A 247 13.19 0.19 -7.62
C GLY A 247 14.20 1.13 -8.28
N GLY A 248 15.27 0.60 -8.89
CA GLY A 248 16.26 1.39 -9.65
C GLY A 248 15.61 2.17 -10.79
N PHE A 249 16.26 3.24 -11.23
CA PHE A 249 15.79 4.03 -12.39
C PHE A 249 15.72 3.19 -13.66
N THR A 250 14.63 3.34 -14.41
CA THR A 250 14.48 2.79 -15.78
C THR A 250 15.40 3.52 -16.77
N ALA A 251 15.51 3.01 -17.99
CA ALA A 251 16.28 3.67 -19.05
C ALA A 251 15.69 5.06 -19.37
N ASP A 252 14.37 5.17 -19.44
CA ASP A 252 13.67 6.44 -19.74
C ASP A 252 13.83 7.45 -18.61
N GLU A 253 13.76 7.00 -17.35
CA GLU A 253 14.00 7.86 -16.18
C GLU A 253 15.44 8.38 -16.17
N ARG A 254 16.43 7.53 -16.42
CA ARG A 254 17.85 7.95 -16.53
C ARG A 254 18.06 8.98 -17.64
N LYS A 255 17.48 8.74 -18.81
CA LYS A 255 17.54 9.70 -19.91
C LYS A 255 16.93 11.05 -19.51
N MET A 256 15.76 11.04 -18.88
CA MET A 256 15.10 12.28 -18.43
C MET A 256 15.95 13.04 -17.39
N ILE A 257 16.59 12.33 -16.45
CA ILE A 257 17.52 12.91 -15.48
C ILE A 257 18.72 13.58 -16.17
N GLU A 258 19.27 12.95 -17.22
CA GLU A 258 20.37 13.50 -18.02
C GLU A 258 19.92 14.71 -18.85
N ASP A 259 18.77 14.63 -19.53
CA ASP A 259 18.22 15.71 -20.35
C ASP A 259 17.92 16.97 -19.50
N LEU A 260 17.48 16.80 -18.25
CA LEU A 260 17.24 17.87 -17.28
C LEU A 260 18.52 18.36 -16.58
N LYS A 261 19.69 17.76 -16.84
CA LYS A 261 20.99 18.09 -16.25
C LYS A 261 21.04 18.02 -14.72
N VAL A 262 20.29 17.09 -14.13
CA VAL A 262 20.24 16.87 -12.66
C VAL A 262 20.82 15.52 -12.23
N LYS A 263 21.68 14.93 -13.05
CA LYS A 263 22.26 13.60 -12.81
C LYS A 263 22.98 13.48 -11.46
N ASP A 264 23.73 14.51 -11.07
CA ASP A 264 24.49 14.51 -9.81
C ASP A 264 23.62 14.96 -8.61
N ALA A 265 22.37 15.39 -8.88
CA ALA A 265 21.44 15.85 -7.87
C ALA A 265 20.33 14.84 -7.55
N VAL A 266 20.06 13.87 -8.43
CA VAL A 266 19.01 12.85 -8.24
C VAL A 266 19.65 11.52 -7.87
N LEU A 267 19.46 11.12 -6.62
CA LEU A 267 20.09 9.92 -6.04
C LEU A 267 19.08 8.79 -5.94
N HIS A 268 19.46 7.57 -6.26
CA HIS A 268 18.69 6.36 -5.95
C HIS A 268 19.34 5.64 -4.77
N ILE A 269 18.61 5.51 -3.67
CA ILE A 269 19.05 4.79 -2.47
C ILE A 269 18.06 3.63 -2.23
N PRO A 270 18.49 2.38 -2.42
CA PRO A 270 17.66 1.21 -2.10
C PRO A 270 17.61 1.08 -0.57
N ALA A 271 16.60 1.69 0.03
CA ALA A 271 16.42 1.69 1.47
C ALA A 271 15.28 0.75 1.88
N SER A 272 15.43 0.12 3.04
CA SER A 272 14.43 -0.73 3.68
C SER A 272 14.46 -0.50 5.20
N GLY A 273 13.34 -0.76 5.87
CA GLY A 273 13.29 -0.79 7.32
C GLY A 273 14.00 0.41 7.98
N PHE A 274 15.17 0.16 8.55
CA PHE A 274 15.91 1.14 9.33
C PHE A 274 16.43 2.32 8.49
N GLU A 275 16.96 2.09 7.28
CA GLU A 275 17.45 3.18 6.42
C GLU A 275 16.32 4.14 6.04
N MET A 276 15.09 3.63 5.83
CA MET A 276 13.92 4.46 5.54
C MET A 276 13.63 5.45 6.68
N LYS A 277 13.75 5.03 7.95
CA LYS A 277 13.57 5.90 9.10
C LYS A 277 14.57 7.07 9.08
N ILE A 278 15.85 6.77 8.80
CA ILE A 278 16.90 7.80 8.69
C ILE A 278 16.58 8.75 7.54
N LEU A 279 16.17 8.22 6.37
CA LEU A 279 15.84 9.06 5.22
C LEU A 279 14.65 9.99 5.48
N TYR A 280 13.61 9.54 6.17
CA TYR A 280 12.53 10.44 6.59
C TYR A 280 13.00 11.49 7.59
N ALA A 281 13.70 11.09 8.66
CA ALA A 281 14.07 11.98 9.74
C ALA A 281 14.95 13.16 9.30
N HIS A 282 15.78 12.97 8.28
CA HIS A 282 16.73 13.98 7.80
C HIS A 282 16.32 14.69 6.50
N ALA A 283 15.22 14.28 5.86
CA ALA A 283 14.75 14.96 4.67
C ALA A 283 14.22 16.38 4.98
N LEU A 284 14.42 17.32 4.07
CA LEU A 284 13.76 18.63 4.12
C LEU A 284 12.24 18.48 4.09
N ALA A 285 11.77 17.62 3.20
CA ALA A 285 10.39 17.16 3.13
C ALA A 285 10.29 15.83 2.40
N PHE A 286 9.28 15.05 2.72
CA PHE A 286 8.80 13.96 1.88
C PHE A 286 7.83 14.53 0.84
N VAL A 287 8.18 14.38 -0.45
CA VAL A 287 7.36 14.84 -1.58
C VAL A 287 6.52 13.66 -2.09
N TYR A 288 5.20 13.81 -2.07
CA TYR A 288 4.27 12.79 -2.52
C TYR A 288 3.35 13.35 -3.62
N PRO A 289 3.80 13.28 -4.89
CA PRO A 289 3.17 13.97 -6.01
C PRO A 289 2.07 13.17 -6.71
N SER A 290 1.69 12.01 -6.17
CA SER A 290 0.73 11.10 -6.78
C SER A 290 -0.56 11.82 -7.18
N LEU A 291 -1.09 11.47 -8.35
CA LEU A 291 -2.37 11.97 -8.84
C LEU A 291 -3.54 11.30 -8.09
N TYR A 292 -3.32 10.12 -7.57
CA TYR A 292 -4.29 9.36 -6.79
C TYR A 292 -3.60 8.33 -5.88
N GLU A 293 -4.15 8.17 -4.67
CA GLU A 293 -3.85 7.11 -3.71
C GLU A 293 -5.14 6.71 -2.99
N GLY A 294 -5.20 5.46 -2.52
CA GLY A 294 -6.34 5.03 -1.72
C GLY A 294 -6.25 5.50 -0.27
N PHE A 295 -5.03 5.59 0.29
CA PHE A 295 -4.81 6.03 1.67
C PHE A 295 -3.54 6.89 1.84
N GLY A 296 -2.36 6.37 1.47
CA GLY A 296 -1.12 7.12 1.61
C GLY A 296 -0.35 6.80 2.89
N MET A 297 -0.10 5.54 3.19
CA MET A 297 0.74 5.08 4.32
C MET A 297 2.05 5.86 4.51
N PRO A 298 2.80 6.21 3.44
CA PRO A 298 4.01 7.01 3.54
C PRO A 298 3.85 8.37 4.25
N ILE A 299 2.64 8.95 4.28
CA ILE A 299 2.36 10.18 5.03
C ILE A 299 2.51 9.93 6.54
N LEU A 300 1.94 8.83 7.02
CA LEU A 300 2.00 8.46 8.43
C LEU A 300 3.43 8.05 8.83
N GLU A 301 4.17 7.40 7.92
CA GLU A 301 5.58 7.09 8.13
C GLU A 301 6.40 8.38 8.24
N ALA A 302 6.20 9.35 7.36
CA ALA A 302 6.87 10.65 7.44
C ALA A 302 6.56 11.37 8.76
N PHE A 303 5.29 11.40 9.18
CA PHE A 303 4.91 11.97 10.47
C PHE A 303 5.60 11.28 11.66
N ALA A 304 5.66 9.95 11.65
CA ALA A 304 6.27 9.19 12.75
C ALA A 304 7.74 9.53 12.97
N TYR A 305 8.46 9.89 11.90
CA TYR A 305 9.89 10.22 11.93
C TYR A 305 10.17 11.73 11.85
N GLY A 306 9.16 12.58 12.06
CA GLY A 306 9.32 14.03 12.10
C GLY A 306 9.68 14.67 10.77
N CYS A 307 9.20 14.12 9.66
CA CYS A 307 9.41 14.63 8.32
C CYS A 307 8.21 15.49 7.86
N PRO A 308 8.40 16.76 7.50
CA PRO A 308 7.37 17.53 6.82
C PRO A 308 6.91 16.84 5.53
N VAL A 309 5.61 16.88 5.23
CA VAL A 309 5.04 16.27 4.03
C VAL A 309 4.58 17.31 3.04
N LEU A 310 5.01 17.17 1.80
CA LEU A 310 4.64 18.02 0.66
C LEU A 310 3.81 17.18 -0.31
N LEU A 311 2.51 17.44 -0.36
CA LEU A 311 1.49 16.57 -0.93
C LEU A 311 0.79 17.23 -2.11
N ASN A 312 0.56 16.49 -3.19
CA ASN A 312 -0.37 16.94 -4.23
C ASN A 312 -1.78 17.07 -3.63
N ASN A 313 -2.43 18.21 -3.81
CA ASN A 313 -3.75 18.49 -3.23
C ASN A 313 -4.86 17.71 -3.92
N LYS A 314 -4.76 16.38 -3.90
CA LYS A 314 -5.67 15.45 -4.59
C LYS A 314 -5.94 14.20 -3.77
N SER A 315 -6.99 13.48 -4.19
CA SER A 315 -7.33 12.16 -3.64
C SER A 315 -7.54 12.20 -2.12
N CYS A 316 -7.03 11.20 -1.40
CA CYS A 316 -7.14 11.09 0.06
C CYS A 316 -6.15 11.97 0.84
N PHE A 317 -5.22 12.66 0.19
CA PHE A 317 -4.16 13.37 0.90
C PHE A 317 -4.65 14.46 1.86
N PRO A 318 -5.62 15.36 1.47
CA PRO A 318 -6.18 16.30 2.42
C PRO A 318 -6.94 15.64 3.57
N GLU A 319 -7.56 14.48 3.33
CA GLU A 319 -8.25 13.70 4.34
C GLU A 319 -7.26 13.10 5.36
N ILE A 320 -6.10 12.60 4.89
CA ILE A 320 -5.13 11.93 5.74
C ILE A 320 -4.22 12.93 6.47
N ALA A 321 -3.66 13.91 5.77
CA ALA A 321 -2.70 14.83 6.37
C ALA A 321 -3.34 16.06 7.02
N SER A 322 -4.55 16.45 6.62
CA SER A 322 -5.26 17.62 7.16
C SER A 322 -4.36 18.88 7.17
N ASP A 323 -4.33 19.63 8.25
CA ASP A 323 -3.50 20.83 8.45
C ASP A 323 -2.02 20.54 8.75
N ALA A 324 -1.65 19.28 8.91
CA ALA A 324 -0.26 18.85 9.02
C ALA A 324 0.44 18.68 7.66
N GLY A 325 -0.33 18.66 6.56
CA GLY A 325 0.19 18.60 5.19
C GLY A 325 0.47 19.98 4.63
N ILE A 326 1.54 20.09 3.85
CA ILE A 326 1.79 21.23 2.97
C ILE A 326 1.38 20.80 1.56
N TYR A 327 0.49 21.57 0.93
CA TYR A 327 -0.14 21.15 -0.32
C TYR A 327 0.37 21.94 -1.50
N PHE A 328 0.51 21.25 -2.62
CA PHE A 328 0.77 21.84 -3.94
C PHE A 328 -0.20 21.27 -4.97
N GLU A 329 -0.34 21.96 -6.08
CA GLU A 329 -1.11 21.49 -7.23
C GLU A 329 -0.14 20.97 -8.29
N SER A 330 -0.30 19.72 -8.71
CA SER A 330 0.51 19.16 -9.77
C SER A 330 -0.30 18.23 -10.68
N GLU A 331 -0.22 18.56 -11.96
CA GLU A 331 -0.72 17.78 -13.08
C GLU A 331 0.36 17.75 -14.17
N PRO A 332 0.29 16.84 -15.14
CA PRO A 332 1.20 16.88 -16.27
C PRO A 332 1.18 18.23 -16.97
N GLY A 333 2.34 18.91 -16.99
CA GLY A 333 2.50 20.24 -17.62
C GLY A 333 2.09 21.46 -16.79
N LYS A 334 1.56 21.27 -15.58
CA LYS A 334 1.20 22.38 -14.68
C LYS A 334 1.47 22.00 -13.23
N SER A 335 2.35 22.74 -12.55
CA SER A 335 2.69 22.49 -11.17
C SER A 335 3.19 23.76 -10.49
N ASN A 336 2.93 23.89 -9.18
CA ASN A 336 3.53 24.90 -8.31
C ASN A 336 4.44 24.26 -7.25
N LEU A 337 4.89 23.02 -7.48
CA LEU A 337 5.81 22.34 -6.58
C LEU A 337 7.13 23.10 -6.38
N PRO A 338 7.75 23.74 -7.41
CA PRO A 338 8.98 24.49 -7.19
C PRO A 338 8.84 25.60 -6.16
N GLU A 339 7.73 26.37 -6.18
CA GLU A 339 7.44 27.44 -5.22
C GLU A 339 7.25 26.89 -3.80
N MET A 340 6.62 25.72 -3.68
CA MET A 340 6.43 25.08 -2.38
C MET A 340 7.73 24.48 -1.84
N LEU A 341 8.64 24.01 -2.70
CA LEU A 341 9.99 23.62 -2.31
C LEU A 341 10.83 24.81 -1.84
N ASP A 342 10.76 25.96 -2.55
CA ASP A 342 11.39 27.21 -2.10
C ASP A 342 10.88 27.62 -0.71
N LYS A 343 9.58 27.50 -0.45
CA LYS A 343 8.99 27.79 0.87
C LYS A 343 9.52 26.85 1.95
N ILE A 344 9.54 25.54 1.71
CA ILE A 344 10.06 24.53 2.66
C ILE A 344 11.54 24.77 2.96
N TYR A 345 12.32 25.08 1.95
CA TYR A 345 13.75 25.32 2.09
C TYR A 345 14.06 26.56 2.94
N SER A 346 13.22 27.60 2.84
CA SER A 346 13.38 28.86 3.56
C SER A 346 12.78 28.89 4.97
N LEU A 347 12.18 27.81 5.46
CA LEU A 347 11.61 27.75 6.81
C LEU A 347 12.69 27.93 7.89
N SER A 348 12.38 28.74 8.89
CA SER A 348 13.15 28.77 10.13
C SER A 348 13.03 27.42 10.88
N ILE A 349 13.94 27.18 11.81
CA ILE A 349 13.90 25.98 12.68
C ILE A 349 12.57 25.93 13.45
N GLU A 350 12.10 27.07 13.95
CA GLU A 350 10.86 27.19 14.70
C GLU A 350 9.63 26.85 13.84
N GLU A 351 9.56 27.40 12.63
CA GLU A 351 8.47 27.12 11.68
C GLU A 351 8.45 25.64 11.29
N ARG A 352 9.64 25.07 11.03
CA ARG A 352 9.79 23.66 10.73
C ARG A 352 9.30 22.78 11.89
N ASN A 353 9.67 23.10 13.12
CA ASN A 353 9.24 22.35 14.31
C ASN A 353 7.73 22.41 14.51
N ILE A 354 7.08 23.53 14.21
CA ILE A 354 5.61 23.65 14.25
C ILE A 354 4.95 22.66 13.28
N ILE A 355 5.48 22.56 12.06
CA ILE A 355 4.96 21.62 11.05
C ILE A 355 5.15 20.17 11.50
N ILE A 356 6.31 19.84 12.04
CA ILE A 356 6.62 18.50 12.56
C ILE A 356 5.67 18.12 13.70
N GLU A 357 5.46 19.01 14.66
CA GLU A 357 4.55 18.77 15.79
C GLU A 357 3.09 18.58 15.33
N ARG A 358 2.62 19.32 14.31
CA ARG A 358 1.31 19.05 13.70
C ARG A 358 1.24 17.63 13.13
N GLY A 359 2.31 17.17 12.45
CA GLY A 359 2.42 15.79 11.97
C GLY A 359 2.29 14.76 13.08
N PHE A 360 3.01 14.96 14.21
CA PHE A 360 2.90 14.07 15.37
C PHE A 360 1.51 14.07 16.01
N VAL A 361 0.87 15.25 16.09
CA VAL A 361 -0.52 15.34 16.59
C VAL A 361 -1.46 14.57 15.68
N ARG A 362 -1.35 14.79 14.37
CA ARG A 362 -2.20 14.12 13.38
C ARG A 362 -2.01 12.59 13.36
N LEU A 363 -0.79 12.11 13.55
CA LEU A 363 -0.49 10.68 13.60
C LEU A 363 -1.29 9.93 14.68
N ARG A 364 -1.61 10.56 15.80
CA ARG A 364 -2.38 9.96 16.92
C ARG A 364 -3.80 9.56 16.53
N ASP A 365 -4.34 10.11 15.44
CA ASP A 365 -5.66 9.75 14.94
C ASP A 365 -5.68 8.38 14.25
N PHE A 366 -4.49 7.86 13.89
CA PHE A 366 -4.30 6.64 13.11
C PHE A 366 -3.66 5.53 13.96
N SER A 367 -4.48 4.65 14.50
CA SER A 367 -4.05 3.53 15.34
C SER A 367 -4.61 2.22 14.79
N TRP A 368 -3.77 1.19 14.76
CA TRP A 368 -4.18 -0.14 14.32
C TRP A 368 -5.20 -0.77 15.26
N GLU A 369 -5.12 -0.50 16.57
CA GLU A 369 -6.11 -0.94 17.55
C GLU A 369 -7.50 -0.36 17.25
N LYS A 370 -7.58 0.96 17.00
CA LYS A 370 -8.84 1.62 16.61
C LYS A 370 -9.38 1.08 15.29
N SER A 371 -8.51 0.78 14.35
CA SER A 371 -8.89 0.22 13.04
C SER A 371 -9.40 -1.21 13.18
N ALA A 372 -8.74 -2.04 13.99
CA ALA A 372 -9.16 -3.41 14.28
C ALA A 372 -10.49 -3.45 15.03
N GLU A 373 -10.73 -2.56 16.03
CA GLU A 373 -12.01 -2.49 16.75
C GLU A 373 -13.15 -2.07 15.81
N LYS A 374 -12.93 -1.10 14.91
CA LYS A 374 -13.94 -0.74 13.90
C LYS A 374 -14.25 -1.92 12.97
N LEU A 375 -13.22 -2.67 12.55
CA LEU A 375 -13.39 -3.85 11.70
C LEU A 375 -14.15 -4.96 12.46
N ALA A 376 -13.81 -5.18 13.73
CA ALA A 376 -14.53 -6.09 14.63
C ALA A 376 -16.02 -5.74 14.74
N SER A 377 -16.34 -4.44 14.84
CA SER A 377 -17.71 -3.96 14.87
C SER A 377 -18.47 -4.28 13.57
N VAL A 378 -17.80 -4.16 12.40
CA VAL A 378 -18.40 -4.58 11.12
C VAL A 378 -18.70 -6.07 11.13
N TYR A 379 -17.78 -6.91 11.61
CA TYR A 379 -18.00 -8.37 11.70
C TYR A 379 -19.16 -8.74 12.63
N ARG A 380 -19.23 -8.13 13.82
CA ARG A 380 -20.33 -8.36 14.78
C ARG A 380 -21.69 -7.99 14.18
N ASN A 381 -21.78 -6.85 13.47
CA ASN A 381 -23.02 -6.37 12.86
C ASN A 381 -23.54 -7.33 11.77
N ILE A 382 -22.69 -7.75 10.83
CA ILE A 382 -23.14 -8.65 9.75
C ILE A 382 -23.48 -10.06 10.27
N ASN A 383 -22.78 -10.55 11.29
CA ASN A 383 -23.07 -11.84 11.91
C ASN A 383 -24.41 -11.84 12.66
N THR A 384 -24.79 -10.72 13.24
CA THR A 384 -26.07 -10.58 13.95
C THR A 384 -27.26 -10.48 12.98
N MET A 385 -27.09 -9.82 11.83
CA MET A 385 -28.15 -9.69 10.81
C MET A 385 -28.61 -11.01 10.22
N LEU A 386 -27.73 -12.03 10.18
CA LEU A 386 -28.05 -13.35 9.64
C LEU A 386 -28.64 -14.32 10.67
N ARG A 387 -28.59 -13.98 11.95
CA ARG A 387 -29.21 -14.77 13.02
C ARG A 387 -30.66 -14.37 13.32
N ARG A 388 -31.12 -13.30 12.68
CA ARG A 388 -32.52 -12.82 12.69
C ARG A 388 -33.22 -13.28 11.43
#